data_7dab522b13372628699bc3222694d833
#
_entry.id   7dab522b13372628699bc3222694d833
#
_cell.length_a   1.000
_cell.length_b   1.000
_cell.length_c   1.000
_cell.angle_alpha   90.00
_cell.angle_beta   90.00
_cell.angle_gamma   90.00
#
_symmetry.space_group_name_H-M   'P 1'
#
loop_
_entity.id
_entity.type
_entity.pdbx_description
1 polymer ?
#
loop_
_entity_poly.entity_id
_entity_poly.type
_entity_poly.pdbx_seq_one_letter_code
_entity_poly.pdbx_strand_id
1 'polypeptide(L)'
;MTALLSLLKNIQQHSQQLFECLRLEKQALETNQLDTLAEISSQKQVLLDQLDQLDKQRAAISCEKNFNTFIINSKDKILINQWKQTHKVITDCQQQNEINGRLINKRSQVNQDILSILSGRNMQTDETYNAKGNQSNNASLFTGLKA
;
A
#
# COMPACT_ATOMS: atom_id res chain seq x y z
N MET A 1 1.15 15.98 -22.73
CA MET A 1 0.84 16.57 -21.41
C MET A 1 -0.56 16.23 -20.90
N THR A 2 -1.58 16.35 -21.72
CA THR A 2 -2.96 15.96 -21.35
C THR A 2 -3.09 14.49 -20.98
N ALA A 3 -2.40 13.59 -21.68
CA ALA A 3 -2.40 12.15 -21.40
C ALA A 3 -1.79 11.84 -20.03
N LEU A 4 -0.67 12.48 -19.66
CA LEU A 4 -0.04 12.30 -18.35
C LEU A 4 -0.91 12.84 -17.22
N LEU A 5 -1.52 14.00 -17.42
CA LEU A 5 -2.45 14.58 -16.44
C LEU A 5 -3.65 13.65 -16.20
N SER A 6 -4.23 13.09 -17.27
CA SER A 6 -5.31 12.13 -17.16
C SER A 6 -4.87 10.85 -16.42
N LEU A 7 -3.68 10.35 -16.72
CA LEU A 7 -3.11 9.19 -16.04
C LEU A 7 -2.92 9.44 -14.53
N LEU A 8 -2.37 10.59 -14.15
CA LEU A 8 -2.20 10.95 -12.74
C LEU A 8 -3.54 11.09 -12.01
N LYS A 9 -4.57 11.63 -12.67
CA LYS A 9 -5.93 11.68 -12.11
C LYS A 9 -6.49 10.28 -11.88
N ASN A 10 -6.29 9.37 -12.83
CA ASN A 10 -6.72 7.97 -12.68
C ASN A 10 -5.98 7.28 -11.53
N ILE A 11 -4.67 7.48 -11.40
CA ILE A 11 -3.90 6.95 -10.28
C ILE A 11 -4.42 7.51 -8.96
N GLN A 12 -4.68 8.81 -8.90
CA GLN A 12 -5.24 9.44 -7.70
C GLN A 12 -6.59 8.84 -7.31
N GLN A 13 -7.50 8.69 -8.28
CA GLN A 13 -8.83 8.14 -8.03
C GLN A 13 -8.78 6.71 -7.51
N HIS A 14 -8.00 5.83 -8.15
CA HIS A 14 -7.83 4.45 -7.69
C HIS A 14 -7.12 4.37 -6.34
N SER A 15 -6.17 5.28 -6.08
CA SER A 15 -5.51 5.37 -4.77
C SER A 15 -6.47 5.82 -3.66
N GLN A 16 -7.42 6.71 -3.95
CA GLN A 16 -8.48 7.10 -3.02
C GLN A 16 -9.41 5.92 -2.70
N GLN A 17 -9.77 5.14 -3.70
CA GLN A 17 -10.55 3.91 -3.51
C GLN A 17 -9.78 2.88 -2.68
N LEU A 18 -8.49 2.74 -2.92
CA LEU A 18 -7.62 1.87 -2.12
C LEU A 18 -7.55 2.34 -0.67
N PHE A 19 -7.42 3.63 -0.44
CA PHE A 19 -7.38 4.20 0.91
C PHE A 19 -8.67 3.89 1.69
N GLU A 20 -9.82 4.04 1.05
CA GLU A 20 -11.11 3.69 1.67
C GLU A 20 -11.20 2.18 1.94
N CYS A 21 -10.74 1.35 1.02
CA CYS A 21 -10.65 -0.10 1.22
C CYS A 21 -9.77 -0.46 2.43
N LEU A 22 -8.63 0.21 2.60
CA LEU A 22 -7.72 0.02 3.74
C LEU A 22 -8.34 0.48 5.07
N ARG A 23 -9.16 1.54 5.05
CA ARG A 23 -9.91 1.96 6.24
C ARG A 23 -10.94 0.91 6.66
N LEU A 24 -11.66 0.34 5.69
CA LEU A 24 -12.62 -0.74 5.96
C LEU A 24 -11.91 -2.01 6.44
N GLU A 25 -10.73 -2.32 5.89
CA GLU A 25 -9.89 -3.42 6.36
C GLU A 25 -9.50 -3.24 7.84
N LYS A 26 -9.06 -2.03 8.22
CA LYS A 26 -8.76 -1.70 9.61
C LYS A 26 -9.97 -1.93 10.51
N GLN A 27 -11.13 -1.41 10.12
CA GLN A 27 -12.37 -1.57 10.88
C GLN A 27 -12.75 -3.04 11.05
N ALA A 28 -12.66 -3.84 9.98
CA ALA A 28 -12.93 -5.27 10.02
C ALA A 28 -11.93 -6.02 10.92
N LEU A 29 -10.67 -5.63 10.92
CA LEU A 29 -9.64 -6.15 11.81
C LEU A 29 -9.95 -5.82 13.28
N GLU A 30 -10.35 -4.60 13.57
CA GLU A 30 -10.67 -4.16 14.94
C GLU A 30 -11.93 -4.83 15.49
N THR A 31 -12.91 -5.10 14.63
CA THR A 31 -14.20 -5.71 15.01
C THR A 31 -14.26 -7.23 14.80
N ASN A 32 -13.18 -7.84 14.36
CA ASN A 32 -13.07 -9.29 14.13
C ASN A 32 -14.09 -9.87 13.13
N GLN A 33 -14.40 -9.12 12.07
CA GLN A 33 -15.33 -9.53 11.02
C GLN A 33 -14.57 -10.27 9.89
N LEU A 34 -14.38 -11.57 10.04
CA LEU A 34 -13.57 -12.38 9.12
C LEU A 34 -14.16 -12.47 7.71
N ASP A 35 -15.48 -12.60 7.57
CA ASP A 35 -16.14 -12.68 6.26
C ASP A 35 -16.00 -11.36 5.48
N THR A 36 -16.22 -10.25 6.15
CA THR A 36 -16.00 -8.90 5.59
C THR A 36 -14.55 -8.69 5.20
N LEU A 37 -13.61 -9.20 6.00
CA LEU A 37 -12.18 -9.11 5.72
C LEU A 37 -11.81 -9.83 4.41
N ALA A 38 -12.39 -10.99 4.13
CA ALA A 38 -12.15 -11.74 2.90
C ALA A 38 -12.63 -10.96 1.67
N GLU A 39 -13.80 -10.33 1.72
CA GLU A 39 -14.33 -9.48 0.66
C GLU A 39 -13.45 -8.26 0.41
N ILE A 40 -13.05 -7.58 1.48
CA ILE A 40 -12.16 -6.40 1.41
C ILE A 40 -10.81 -6.78 0.82
N SER A 41 -10.25 -7.93 1.20
CA SER A 41 -8.99 -8.44 0.66
C SER A 41 -9.04 -8.67 -0.84
N SER A 42 -10.17 -9.20 -1.34
CA SER A 42 -10.40 -9.37 -2.78
C SER A 42 -10.50 -8.05 -3.53
N GLN A 43 -11.22 -7.07 -2.98
CA GLN A 43 -11.32 -5.72 -3.54
C GLN A 43 -9.97 -5.01 -3.55
N LYS A 44 -9.22 -5.12 -2.47
CA LYS A 44 -7.86 -4.59 -2.35
C LYS A 44 -6.95 -5.13 -3.45
N GLN A 45 -7.00 -6.43 -3.71
CA GLN A 45 -6.18 -7.06 -4.76
C GLN A 45 -6.52 -6.52 -6.15
N VAL A 46 -7.80 -6.37 -6.48
CA VAL A 46 -8.25 -5.78 -7.75
C VAL A 46 -7.72 -4.36 -7.92
N LEU A 47 -7.83 -3.53 -6.89
CA LEU A 47 -7.35 -2.15 -6.91
C LEU A 47 -5.82 -2.08 -7.06
N LEU A 48 -5.09 -2.96 -6.39
CA LEU A 48 -3.63 -3.04 -6.51
C LEU A 48 -3.19 -3.44 -7.90
N ASP A 49 -3.88 -4.39 -8.54
CA ASP A 49 -3.58 -4.81 -9.92
C ASP A 49 -3.85 -3.68 -10.92
N GLN A 50 -4.93 -2.93 -10.74
CA GLN A 50 -5.25 -1.76 -11.57
C GLN A 50 -4.19 -0.64 -11.39
N LEU A 51 -3.80 -0.36 -10.15
CA LEU A 51 -2.76 0.63 -9.83
C LEU A 51 -1.40 0.21 -10.37
N ASP A 52 -1.06 -1.07 -10.34
CA ASP A 52 0.19 -1.58 -10.92
C ASP A 52 0.24 -1.33 -12.44
N GLN A 53 -0.87 -1.55 -13.14
CA GLN A 53 -0.96 -1.26 -14.57
C GLN A 53 -0.82 0.24 -14.87
N LEU A 54 -1.49 1.09 -14.09
CA LEU A 54 -1.39 2.55 -14.24
C LEU A 54 0.03 3.04 -13.92
N ASP A 55 0.68 2.47 -12.93
CA ASP A 55 2.06 2.83 -12.56
C ASP A 55 3.07 2.41 -13.64
N LYS A 56 2.88 1.27 -14.29
CA LYS A 56 3.67 0.86 -15.46
C LYS A 56 3.52 1.84 -16.61
N GLN A 57 2.32 2.33 -16.88
CA GLN A 57 2.09 3.36 -17.89
C GLN A 57 2.81 4.66 -17.52
N ARG A 58 2.76 5.08 -16.26
CA ARG A 58 3.50 6.25 -15.77
C ARG A 58 5.00 6.09 -15.96
N ALA A 59 5.54 4.95 -15.56
CA ALA A 59 6.97 4.67 -15.67
C ALA A 59 7.46 4.65 -17.13
N ALA A 60 6.62 4.22 -18.06
CA ALA A 60 6.93 4.22 -19.50
C ALA A 60 7.02 5.64 -20.10
N ILE A 61 6.31 6.61 -19.53
CA ILE A 61 6.32 8.01 -20.02
C ILE A 61 7.60 8.75 -19.60
N SER A 62 8.16 8.40 -18.44
CA SER A 62 9.34 9.06 -17.88
C SER A 62 10.60 8.24 -18.13
N CYS A 63 11.48 8.75 -18.97
CA CYS A 63 12.83 8.19 -19.17
C CYS A 63 13.79 8.57 -18.03
N GLU A 64 13.41 9.44 -17.13
CA GLU A 64 14.21 9.87 -16.00
C GLU A 64 14.08 8.91 -14.81
N LYS A 65 15.17 8.66 -14.11
CA LYS A 65 15.22 7.80 -12.93
C LYS A 65 14.35 8.30 -11.77
N ASN A 66 14.05 9.60 -11.76
CA ASN A 66 13.24 10.23 -10.72
C ASN A 66 12.05 10.98 -11.34
N PHE A 67 10.87 10.40 -11.17
CA PHE A 67 9.64 10.96 -11.70
C PHE A 67 9.30 12.34 -11.11
N ASN A 68 9.63 12.57 -9.83
CA ASN A 68 9.40 13.86 -9.19
C ASN A 68 10.22 14.97 -9.89
N THR A 69 11.48 14.69 -10.19
CA THR A 69 12.35 15.61 -10.95
C THR A 69 11.78 15.89 -12.34
N PHE A 70 11.32 14.85 -13.03
CA PHE A 70 10.67 14.98 -14.34
C PHE A 70 9.46 15.93 -14.30
N ILE A 71 8.59 15.76 -13.30
CA ILE A 71 7.41 16.62 -13.12
C ILE A 71 7.79 18.07 -12.81
N ILE A 72 8.76 18.30 -11.93
CA ILE A 72 9.24 19.64 -11.57
C ILE A 72 9.85 20.35 -12.79
N ASN A 73 10.65 19.61 -13.58
CA ASN A 73 11.30 20.15 -14.78
C ASN A 73 10.30 20.49 -15.89
N SER A 74 9.10 19.92 -15.89
CA SER A 74 8.04 20.27 -16.83
C SER A 74 7.59 21.74 -16.73
N LYS A 75 7.79 22.38 -15.55
CA LYS A 75 7.33 23.73 -15.20
C LYS A 75 5.81 23.93 -15.35
N ASP A 76 5.05 22.86 -15.56
CA ASP A 76 3.60 22.90 -15.64
C ASP A 76 3.00 22.87 -14.24
N LYS A 77 2.43 23.98 -13.82
CA LYS A 77 1.85 24.14 -12.47
C LYS A 77 0.69 23.19 -12.22
N ILE A 78 -0.12 22.90 -13.24
CA ILE A 78 -1.27 22.00 -13.12
C ILE A 78 -0.77 20.57 -12.88
N LEU A 79 0.21 20.15 -13.67
CA LEU A 79 0.81 18.84 -13.57
C LEU A 79 1.54 18.64 -12.22
N ILE A 80 2.28 19.64 -11.78
CA ILE A 80 2.97 19.63 -10.48
C ILE A 80 1.96 19.50 -9.33
N ASN A 81 0.87 20.27 -9.38
CA ASN A 81 -0.16 20.22 -8.35
C ASN A 81 -0.89 18.87 -8.33
N GLN A 82 -1.22 18.35 -9.51
CA GLN A 82 -1.84 17.03 -9.66
C GLN A 82 -0.93 15.93 -9.07
N TRP A 83 0.36 15.99 -9.37
CA TRP A 83 1.31 15.03 -8.83
C TRP A 83 1.42 15.09 -7.30
N LYS A 84 1.45 16.30 -6.73
CA LYS A 84 1.47 16.46 -5.26
C LYS A 84 0.25 15.82 -4.60
N GLN A 85 -0.94 16.04 -5.17
CA GLN A 85 -2.18 15.44 -4.65
C GLN A 85 -2.17 13.92 -4.79
N THR A 86 -1.76 13.40 -5.93
CA THR A 86 -1.63 11.97 -6.17
C THR A 86 -0.64 11.32 -5.21
N HIS A 87 0.54 11.91 -5.06
CA HIS A 87 1.58 11.41 -4.17
C HIS A 87 1.12 11.40 -2.70
N LYS A 88 0.38 12.43 -2.28
CA LYS A 88 -0.18 12.49 -0.92
C LYS A 88 -1.10 11.30 -0.65
N VAL A 89 -2.03 11.00 -1.54
CA VAL A 89 -2.97 9.87 -1.38
C VAL A 89 -2.22 8.53 -1.36
N ILE A 90 -1.20 8.36 -2.20
CA ILE A 90 -0.36 7.16 -2.19
C ILE A 90 0.36 7.00 -0.85
N THR A 91 0.91 8.08 -0.31
CA THR A 91 1.55 8.08 1.02
C THR A 91 0.55 7.72 2.12
N ASP A 92 -0.65 8.26 2.07
CA ASP A 92 -1.72 7.94 3.02
C ASP A 92 -2.09 6.44 2.95
N CYS A 93 -2.15 5.86 1.74
CA CYS A 93 -2.34 4.42 1.55
C CYS A 93 -1.21 3.59 2.16
N GLN A 94 0.04 3.98 1.95
CA GLN A 94 1.20 3.28 2.50
C GLN A 94 1.17 3.28 4.03
N GLN A 95 0.88 4.41 4.65
CA GLN A 95 0.77 4.54 6.11
C GLN A 95 -0.38 3.69 6.65
N GLN A 96 -1.55 3.74 6.02
CA GLN A 96 -2.70 2.95 6.45
C GLN A 96 -2.44 1.44 6.29
N ASN A 97 -1.80 1.03 5.21
CA ASN A 97 -1.43 -0.38 5.00
C ASN A 97 -0.42 -0.87 6.05
N GLU A 98 0.51 -0.03 6.45
CA GLU A 98 1.46 -0.35 7.52
C GLU A 98 0.75 -0.51 8.87
N ILE A 99 -0.21 0.36 9.19
CA ILE A 99 -1.04 0.25 10.40
C ILE A 99 -1.82 -1.08 10.38
N ASN A 100 -2.46 -1.42 9.27
CA ASN A 100 -3.21 -2.66 9.12
C ASN A 100 -2.31 -3.90 9.25
N GLY A 101 -1.10 -3.85 8.68
CA GLY A 101 -0.10 -4.90 8.82
C GLY A 101 0.30 -5.15 10.27
N ARG A 102 0.49 -4.09 11.05
CA ARG A 102 0.79 -4.20 12.49
C ARG A 102 -0.37 -4.81 13.27
N LEU A 103 -1.62 -4.46 12.93
CA LEU A 103 -2.81 -5.07 13.54
C LEU A 103 -2.92 -6.56 13.25
N ILE A 104 -2.66 -6.97 12.02
CA ILE A 104 -2.63 -8.38 11.60
C ILE A 104 -1.56 -9.15 12.38
N ASN A 105 -0.35 -8.61 12.46
CA ASN A 105 0.76 -9.24 13.17
C ASN A 105 0.48 -9.35 14.67
N LYS A 106 -0.07 -8.33 15.29
CA LYS A 106 -0.45 -8.36 16.71
C LYS A 106 -1.48 -9.44 17.00
N ARG A 107 -2.48 -9.61 16.14
CA ARG A 107 -3.51 -10.66 16.30
C ARG A 107 -2.92 -12.06 16.11
N SER A 108 -2.07 -12.24 15.12
CA SER A 108 -1.36 -13.50 14.90
C SER A 108 -0.53 -13.87 16.13
N GLN A 109 0.18 -12.93 16.73
CA GLN A 109 0.96 -13.13 17.95
C GLN A 109 0.07 -13.54 19.12
N VAL A 110 -1.04 -12.84 19.35
CA VAL A 110 -2.00 -13.19 20.43
C VAL A 110 -2.57 -14.60 20.24
N ASN A 111 -2.92 -14.97 19.01
CA ASN A 111 -3.43 -16.31 18.72
C ASN A 111 -2.37 -17.40 18.97
N GLN A 112 -1.12 -17.16 18.60
CA GLN A 112 0.01 -18.05 18.89
C GLN A 112 0.26 -18.19 20.39
N ASP A 113 0.19 -17.10 21.14
CA ASP A 113 0.35 -17.08 22.58
C ASP A 113 -0.75 -17.91 23.27
N ILE A 114 -2.00 -17.75 22.85
CA ILE A 114 -3.14 -18.55 23.36
C ILE A 114 -2.94 -20.03 23.07
N LEU A 115 -2.58 -20.39 21.84
CA LEU A 115 -2.31 -21.78 21.45
C LEU A 115 -1.14 -22.37 22.24
N SER A 116 -0.11 -21.60 22.50
CA SER A 116 1.06 -21.97 23.29
C SER A 116 0.67 -22.27 24.74
N ILE A 117 -0.14 -21.42 25.36
CA ILE A 117 -0.66 -21.60 26.71
C ILE A 117 -1.55 -22.85 26.77
N LEU A 118 -2.48 -23.05 25.82
CA LEU A 118 -3.39 -24.17 25.76
C LEU A 118 -2.66 -25.52 25.52
N SER A 119 -1.55 -25.48 24.76
CA SER A 119 -0.75 -26.70 24.48
C SER A 119 0.30 -26.99 25.53
N GLY A 120 0.45 -26.18 26.57
CA GLY A 120 1.45 -26.34 27.63
C GLY A 120 2.90 -26.20 27.19
N ARG A 121 3.15 -25.59 26.01
CA ARG A 121 4.49 -25.33 25.53
C ARG A 121 5.01 -24.01 26.13
N ASN A 122 6.21 -24.09 26.75
CA ASN A 122 6.93 -22.88 27.13
C ASN A 122 7.28 -22.07 25.90
N MET A 123 6.89 -20.79 25.89
CA MET A 123 7.27 -19.85 24.85
C MET A 123 8.79 -19.64 24.91
N GLN A 124 9.52 -20.27 24.01
CA GLN A 124 10.79 -19.71 23.56
C GLN A 124 10.48 -18.74 22.45
N THR A 125 10.63 -17.47 22.75
CA THR A 125 10.58 -16.39 21.77
C THR A 125 11.82 -16.50 20.89
N ASP A 126 11.70 -17.25 19.80
CA ASP A 126 12.63 -17.08 18.70
C ASP A 126 12.18 -15.87 17.87
N GLU A 127 12.57 -14.71 18.36
CA GLU A 127 12.55 -13.48 17.55
C GLU A 127 13.65 -13.57 16.50
N THR A 128 13.39 -14.25 15.41
CA THR A 128 14.16 -14.00 14.19
C THR A 128 13.41 -13.02 13.31
N TYR A 129 13.44 -11.78 13.70
CA TYR A 129 13.08 -10.69 12.82
C TYR A 129 14.29 -10.34 11.97
N ASN A 130 14.40 -10.95 10.79
CA ASN A 130 15.37 -10.52 9.80
C ASN A 130 14.87 -9.25 9.13
N ALA A 131 15.18 -8.12 9.75
CA ALA A 131 15.07 -6.80 9.12
C ALA A 131 16.21 -6.60 8.10
N LYS A 132 16.23 -7.40 7.04
CA LYS A 132 16.96 -7.06 5.81
C LYS A 132 15.94 -6.52 4.83
N GLY A 133 15.56 -5.26 5.02
CA GLY A 133 14.96 -4.47 3.98
C GLY A 133 15.97 -4.30 2.85
N ASN A 134 15.94 -5.20 1.89
CA ASN A 134 16.57 -4.93 0.61
C ASN A 134 15.80 -3.77 -0.02
N GLN A 135 16.37 -2.58 0.06
CA GLN A 135 15.98 -1.48 -0.79
C GLN A 135 16.37 -1.85 -2.22
N SER A 136 15.50 -2.59 -2.90
CA SER A 136 15.58 -2.62 -4.35
C SER A 136 15.13 -1.25 -4.83
N ASN A 137 16.06 -0.50 -5.40
CA ASN A 137 15.84 0.79 -6.06
C ASN A 137 14.95 0.65 -7.32
N ASN A 138 13.90 -0.13 -7.25
CA ASN A 138 12.93 -0.22 -8.31
C ASN A 138 11.76 0.69 -7.92
N ALA A 139 11.63 1.77 -8.67
CA ALA A 139 10.74 2.90 -8.45
C ALA A 139 9.25 2.59 -8.64
N SER A 140 8.76 1.44 -8.18
CA SER A 140 7.33 1.18 -8.10
C SER A 140 6.74 1.92 -6.91
N LEU A 141 5.74 2.76 -7.16
CA LEU A 141 5.04 3.56 -6.14
C LEU A 141 4.28 2.68 -5.13
N PHE A 142 3.95 1.46 -5.51
CA PHE A 142 3.10 0.55 -4.76
C PHE A 142 3.83 -0.68 -4.23
N THR A 143 5.16 -0.67 -4.26
CA THR A 143 5.98 -1.71 -3.63
C THR A 143 5.73 -1.71 -2.12
N GLY A 144 5.40 -2.84 -1.55
CA GLY A 144 5.08 -2.97 -0.12
C GLY A 144 3.58 -2.90 0.21
N LEU A 145 2.70 -2.55 -0.76
CA LEU A 145 1.25 -2.66 -0.61
C LEU A 145 0.72 -4.05 -0.97
N LYS A 146 1.52 -4.85 -1.68
CA LYS A 146 1.27 -6.25 -1.97
C LYS A 146 1.74 -7.07 -0.77
N ALA A 147 0.83 -7.42 0.07
CA ALA A 147 1.07 -8.38 1.14
C ALA A 147 0.41 -9.70 0.81
#